data_f4424cf139dfaf95a4d673e4cbd9dd77
#
_entry.id   f4424cf139dfaf95a4d673e4cbd9dd77
#
_cell.length_a   1.000
_cell.length_b   1.000
_cell.length_c   1.000
_cell.angle_alpha   90.00
_cell.angle_beta   90.00
_cell.angle_gamma   90.00
#
_symmetry.space_group_name_H-M   'P 1'
#
loop_
_entity.id
_entity.type
_entity.pdbx_description
1 polymer ?
#
loop_
_entity_poly.entity_id
_entity_poly.type
_entity_poly.pdbx_seq_one_letter_code
_entity_poly.pdbx_strand_id
1 'polypeptide(L)'
;IDHSNPDLSAMTFLTMEPLEGVACLRRSVQVTPDTRRGTVEGTASYQLQNTTGQEQTVALGVTPGYTISNVRANGVEVPFSVSDYQEYNEAKLEVAIPAEEQVELTLEYGGFPQESMPTMQGSKELSGEYLCLENAALSPRLMNVMPGEDGYPATIEITLPAAMTVIPFCASEAEVVAEHGDGTKTWRYETNRAGGILYAGDYVREEIQAGGLTIDFYYGRKHQAVMEAAGAAEA
;
A
#
# COMPACT_ATOMS: atom_id res chain seq x y z
N ILE A 1 -24.81 -4.63 -6.72
CA ILE A 1 -24.02 -5.18 -5.62
C ILE A 1 -24.27 -4.27 -4.45
N ASP A 2 -24.84 -4.81 -3.39
CA ASP A 2 -25.14 -4.04 -2.17
C ASP A 2 -23.83 -3.81 -1.41
N HIS A 3 -23.32 -2.58 -1.50
CA HIS A 3 -22.09 -2.16 -0.81
C HIS A 3 -22.32 -1.85 0.69
N SER A 4 -23.51 -2.09 1.20
CA SER A 4 -23.89 -1.81 2.59
C SER A 4 -23.59 -2.96 3.56
N ASN A 5 -23.11 -4.13 3.07
CA ASN A 5 -22.75 -5.24 3.92
C ASN A 5 -21.23 -5.19 4.25
N PRO A 6 -20.84 -4.75 5.46
CA PRO A 6 -19.44 -4.66 5.85
C PRO A 6 -18.73 -6.02 5.86
N ASP A 7 -19.47 -7.10 6.08
CA ASP A 7 -18.89 -8.46 6.14
C ASP A 7 -18.39 -8.94 4.78
N LEU A 8 -19.07 -8.55 3.68
CA LEU A 8 -18.61 -8.91 2.33
C LEU A 8 -17.35 -8.16 1.91
N SER A 9 -17.15 -6.92 2.39
CA SER A 9 -15.93 -6.16 2.07
C SER A 9 -14.69 -6.70 2.76
N ALA A 10 -14.83 -7.23 3.97
CA ALA A 10 -13.74 -7.87 4.71
C ALA A 10 -13.33 -9.22 4.07
N MET A 11 -14.30 -10.04 3.68
CA MET A 11 -14.04 -11.34 3.06
C MET A 11 -13.39 -11.26 1.67
N THR A 12 -13.55 -10.13 0.96
CA THR A 12 -12.98 -9.96 -0.40
C THR A 12 -11.45 -9.82 -0.39
N PHE A 13 -10.83 -9.61 0.76
CA PHE A 13 -9.39 -9.39 0.87
C PHE A 13 -8.62 -10.61 1.37
N LEU A 14 -9.29 -11.61 1.94
CA LEU A 14 -8.64 -12.83 2.36
C LEU A 14 -8.73 -13.87 1.24
N THR A 15 -7.59 -14.41 0.89
CA THR A 15 -7.46 -15.47 -0.11
C THR A 15 -7.24 -16.85 0.51
N MET A 16 -7.15 -16.91 1.83
CA MET A 16 -6.99 -18.11 2.64
C MET A 16 -7.97 -18.08 3.80
N GLU A 17 -8.23 -19.25 4.40
CA GLU A 17 -9.05 -19.33 5.60
C GLU A 17 -8.44 -18.47 6.72
N PRO A 18 -9.25 -17.62 7.40
CA PRO A 18 -8.77 -16.78 8.49
C PRO A 18 -8.23 -17.58 9.66
N LEU A 19 -7.15 -17.10 10.25
CA LEU A 19 -6.68 -17.60 11.54
C LEU A 19 -7.63 -17.13 12.64
N GLU A 20 -8.29 -18.08 13.31
CA GLU A 20 -9.11 -17.75 14.47
C GLU A 20 -8.22 -17.22 15.61
N GLY A 21 -8.65 -16.14 16.23
CA GLY A 21 -7.93 -15.53 17.34
C GLY A 21 -6.68 -14.73 16.96
N VAL A 22 -6.45 -14.48 15.68
CA VAL A 22 -5.41 -13.57 15.20
C VAL A 22 -6.06 -12.44 14.40
N ALA A 23 -5.76 -11.20 14.79
CA ALA A 23 -6.26 -10.01 14.11
C ALA A 23 -5.13 -9.01 13.84
N CYS A 24 -5.25 -8.24 12.77
CA CYS A 24 -4.38 -7.10 12.52
C CYS A 24 -5.02 -5.82 13.07
N LEU A 25 -4.33 -5.15 13.98
CA LEU A 25 -4.80 -3.93 14.60
C LEU A 25 -4.36 -2.68 13.83
N ARG A 26 -3.15 -2.72 13.24
CA ARG A 26 -2.57 -1.60 12.51
C ARG A 26 -1.50 -2.07 11.54
N ARG A 27 -1.33 -1.34 10.45
CA ARG A 27 -0.23 -1.49 9.52
C ARG A 27 0.54 -0.17 9.38
N SER A 28 1.85 -0.24 9.24
CA SER A 28 2.70 0.87 8.83
C SER A 28 3.55 0.45 7.64
N VAL A 29 3.65 1.31 6.64
CA VAL A 29 4.45 1.06 5.44
C VAL A 29 5.36 2.25 5.21
N GLN A 30 6.64 2.00 5.03
CA GLN A 30 7.61 2.96 4.54
C GLN A 30 8.13 2.46 3.21
N VAL A 31 8.00 3.26 2.16
CA VAL A 31 8.36 2.84 0.81
C VAL A 31 9.14 3.92 0.07
N THR A 32 10.16 3.50 -0.66
CA THR A 32 11.02 4.36 -1.47
C THR A 32 11.10 3.78 -2.89
N PRO A 33 10.26 4.24 -3.82
CA PRO A 33 10.35 3.87 -5.22
C PRO A 33 11.51 4.57 -5.91
N ASP A 34 12.28 3.80 -6.69
CA ASP A 34 13.18 4.37 -7.70
C ASP A 34 12.47 4.33 -9.06
N THR A 35 11.85 5.43 -9.42
CA THR A 35 11.08 5.55 -10.67
C THR A 35 11.95 5.45 -11.93
N ARG A 36 13.27 5.68 -11.84
CA ARG A 36 14.20 5.54 -12.96
C ARG A 36 14.55 4.09 -13.24
N ARG A 37 14.74 3.31 -12.16
CA ARG A 37 15.06 1.88 -12.24
C ARG A 37 13.81 1.02 -12.28
N GLY A 38 12.65 1.55 -11.92
CA GLY A 38 11.40 0.79 -11.78
C GLY A 38 11.41 -0.16 -10.58
N THR A 39 12.21 0.12 -9.57
CA THR A 39 12.30 -0.69 -8.36
C THR A 39 11.66 0.00 -7.16
N VAL A 40 11.29 -0.80 -6.18
CA VAL A 40 10.75 -0.34 -4.91
C VAL A 40 11.54 -0.98 -3.79
N GLU A 41 11.84 -0.22 -2.75
CA GLU A 41 12.35 -0.71 -1.48
C GLU A 41 11.39 -0.26 -0.38
N GLY A 42 11.12 -1.12 0.59
CA GLY A 42 10.19 -0.78 1.65
C GLY A 42 10.30 -1.65 2.89
N THR A 43 9.69 -1.13 3.94
CA THR A 43 9.47 -1.83 5.21
C THR A 43 7.98 -1.79 5.52
N ALA A 44 7.41 -2.94 5.83
CA ALA A 44 6.03 -3.06 6.28
C ALA A 44 6.00 -3.66 7.69
N SER A 45 5.27 -3.00 8.59
CA SER A 45 5.05 -3.47 9.97
C SER A 45 3.57 -3.68 10.21
N TYR A 46 3.23 -4.78 10.87
CA TYR A 46 1.88 -5.19 11.23
C TYR A 46 1.80 -5.38 12.74
N GLN A 47 0.94 -4.64 13.40
CA GLN A 47 0.60 -4.89 14.79
C GLN A 47 -0.49 -5.95 14.82
N LEU A 48 -0.12 -7.16 15.24
CA LEU A 48 -1.01 -8.30 15.31
C LEU A 48 -1.42 -8.54 16.76
N GLN A 49 -2.69 -8.93 16.96
CA GLN A 49 -3.16 -9.49 18.22
C GLN A 49 -3.33 -11.00 18.04
N ASN A 50 -2.67 -11.77 18.90
CA ASN A 50 -2.77 -13.23 18.94
C ASN A 50 -3.38 -13.67 20.29
N THR A 51 -4.67 -13.95 20.30
CA THR A 51 -5.41 -14.38 21.50
C THR A 51 -5.42 -15.88 21.72
N THR A 52 -4.76 -16.64 20.85
CA THR A 52 -4.78 -18.11 20.93
C THR A 52 -3.90 -18.68 22.05
N GLY A 53 -2.94 -17.89 22.54
CA GLY A 53 -1.93 -18.36 23.49
C GLY A 53 -0.96 -19.40 22.91
N GLN A 54 -0.92 -19.54 21.59
CA GLN A 54 -0.05 -20.49 20.87
C GLN A 54 0.64 -19.77 19.71
N GLU A 55 1.75 -20.32 19.24
CA GLU A 55 2.39 -19.91 18.01
C GLU A 55 1.42 -20.09 16.84
N GLN A 56 1.37 -19.13 15.93
CA GLN A 56 0.51 -19.15 14.75
C GLN A 56 1.33 -18.89 13.50
N THR A 57 0.93 -19.44 12.36
CA THR A 57 1.56 -19.17 11.07
C THR A 57 0.76 -18.13 10.28
N VAL A 58 1.32 -16.95 10.11
CA VAL A 58 0.76 -15.88 9.30
C VAL A 58 1.23 -16.04 7.86
N ALA A 59 0.30 -15.88 6.91
CA ALA A 59 0.58 -15.88 5.49
C ALA A 59 0.42 -14.47 4.90
N LEU A 60 1.38 -14.07 4.07
CA LEU A 60 1.36 -12.81 3.33
C LEU A 60 1.57 -13.06 1.84
N GLY A 61 0.79 -12.35 1.01
CA GLY A 61 1.01 -12.26 -0.43
C GLY A 61 2.09 -11.25 -0.75
N VAL A 62 3.06 -11.67 -1.54
CA VAL A 62 4.17 -10.85 -1.99
C VAL A 62 4.10 -10.73 -3.51
N THR A 63 4.15 -9.51 -4.01
CA THR A 63 4.14 -9.28 -5.47
C THR A 63 5.32 -9.96 -6.15
N PRO A 64 5.12 -10.59 -7.30
CA PRO A 64 6.23 -11.16 -8.08
C PRO A 64 7.29 -10.09 -8.38
N GLY A 65 8.55 -10.50 -8.26
CA GLY A 65 9.70 -9.61 -8.46
C GLY A 65 10.17 -8.90 -7.20
N TYR A 66 9.45 -9.04 -6.07
CA TYR A 66 9.98 -8.65 -4.76
C TYR A 66 10.76 -9.79 -4.10
N THR A 67 11.82 -9.40 -3.42
CA THR A 67 12.58 -10.25 -2.50
C THR A 67 12.32 -9.76 -1.08
N ILE A 68 12.06 -10.68 -0.18
CA ILE A 68 12.01 -10.40 1.26
C ILE A 68 13.43 -10.59 1.80
N SER A 69 14.01 -9.55 2.33
CA SER A 69 15.39 -9.57 2.83
C SER A 69 15.47 -9.88 4.33
N ASN A 70 14.42 -9.52 5.07
CA ASN A 70 14.37 -9.70 6.52
C ASN A 70 12.93 -9.80 7.03
N VAL A 71 12.72 -10.64 8.06
CA VAL A 71 11.47 -10.74 8.79
C VAL A 71 11.76 -10.78 10.29
N ARG A 72 11.08 -9.95 11.06
CA ARG A 72 11.21 -9.87 12.51
C ARG A 72 9.85 -9.95 13.18
N ALA A 73 9.79 -10.71 14.28
CA ALA A 73 8.68 -10.67 15.23
C ALA A 73 9.17 -10.06 16.55
N ASN A 74 8.53 -8.98 17.01
CA ASN A 74 8.95 -8.21 18.21
C ASN A 74 10.44 -7.82 18.18
N GLY A 75 10.94 -7.42 17.00
CA GLY A 75 12.32 -7.01 16.78
C GLY A 75 13.34 -8.16 16.65
N VAL A 76 12.94 -9.41 16.85
CA VAL A 76 13.79 -10.59 16.71
C VAL A 76 13.63 -11.21 15.33
N GLU A 77 14.72 -11.50 14.65
CA GLU A 77 14.68 -12.20 13.36
C GLU A 77 14.05 -13.59 13.50
N VAL A 78 13.12 -13.88 12.61
CA VAL A 78 12.43 -15.17 12.57
C VAL A 78 12.58 -15.83 11.20
N PRO A 79 12.64 -17.17 11.15
CA PRO A 79 12.68 -17.87 9.88
C PRO A 79 11.35 -17.70 9.14
N PHE A 80 11.43 -17.64 7.82
CA PHE A 80 10.27 -17.58 6.95
C PHE A 80 10.49 -18.46 5.71
N SER A 81 9.40 -18.79 5.05
CA SER A 81 9.44 -19.47 3.75
C SER A 81 8.68 -18.68 2.70
N VAL A 82 9.13 -18.75 1.47
CA VAL A 82 8.45 -18.17 0.32
C VAL A 82 8.17 -19.28 -0.68
N SER A 83 6.93 -19.37 -1.13
CA SER A 83 6.50 -20.35 -2.13
C SER A 83 5.62 -19.69 -3.18
N ASP A 84 5.58 -20.28 -4.38
CA ASP A 84 4.68 -19.81 -5.43
C ASP A 84 3.22 -20.02 -4.99
N TYR A 85 2.40 -18.98 -5.21
CA TYR A 85 0.99 -19.01 -4.94
C TYR A 85 0.21 -18.75 -6.23
N GLN A 86 -0.59 -19.73 -6.67
CA GLN A 86 -1.11 -19.73 -8.03
C GLN A 86 -2.40 -18.90 -8.24
N GLU A 87 -3.16 -18.61 -7.17
CA GLU A 87 -4.47 -17.98 -7.35
C GLU A 87 -4.42 -16.52 -7.78
N TYR A 88 -3.39 -15.78 -7.38
CA TYR A 88 -3.26 -14.34 -7.67
C TYR A 88 -1.93 -13.98 -8.31
N ASN A 89 -1.18 -14.96 -8.82
CA ASN A 89 0.17 -14.75 -9.31
C ASN A 89 1.06 -14.00 -8.29
N GLU A 90 0.85 -14.27 -7.01
CA GLU A 90 1.65 -13.76 -5.89
C GLU A 90 2.54 -14.89 -5.36
N ALA A 91 3.67 -14.54 -4.75
CA ALA A 91 4.38 -15.46 -3.89
C ALA A 91 3.73 -15.44 -2.50
N LYS A 92 3.66 -16.60 -1.85
CA LYS A 92 3.18 -16.73 -0.48
C LYS A 92 4.37 -16.77 0.48
N LEU A 93 4.44 -15.78 1.35
CA LEU A 93 5.35 -15.76 2.50
C LEU A 93 4.62 -16.36 3.71
N GLU A 94 5.23 -17.34 4.37
CA GLU A 94 4.75 -17.88 5.63
C GLU A 94 5.76 -17.64 6.73
N VAL A 95 5.29 -17.15 7.87
CA VAL A 95 6.11 -16.83 9.04
C VAL A 95 5.39 -17.20 10.33
N ALA A 96 6.11 -17.86 11.26
CA ALA A 96 5.60 -18.13 12.58
C ALA A 96 5.65 -16.87 13.44
N ILE A 97 4.53 -16.52 14.09
CA ILE A 97 4.46 -15.48 15.11
C ILE A 97 4.36 -16.13 16.49
N PRO A 98 4.99 -15.54 17.52
CA PRO A 98 4.99 -16.12 18.87
C PRO A 98 3.61 -16.12 19.53
N ALA A 99 3.50 -16.89 20.62
CA ALA A 99 2.28 -17.05 21.43
C ALA A 99 1.91 -15.80 22.26
N GLU A 100 2.61 -14.69 22.06
CA GLU A 100 2.38 -13.42 22.75
C GLU A 100 1.12 -12.74 22.24
N GLU A 101 0.36 -12.11 23.13
CA GLU A 101 -0.90 -11.44 22.78
C GLU A 101 -0.72 -10.31 21.78
N GLN A 102 0.41 -9.60 21.85
CA GLN A 102 0.73 -8.54 20.90
C GLN A 102 2.04 -8.86 20.18
N VAL A 103 2.00 -8.85 18.88
CA VAL A 103 3.15 -9.14 18.02
C VAL A 103 3.31 -8.04 16.99
N GLU A 104 4.48 -7.41 16.95
CA GLU A 104 4.89 -6.57 15.84
C GLU A 104 5.65 -7.43 14.83
N LEU A 105 5.02 -7.69 13.69
CA LEU A 105 5.63 -8.37 12.55
C LEU A 105 6.16 -7.34 11.57
N THR A 106 7.47 -7.30 11.34
CA THR A 106 8.12 -6.37 10.42
C THR A 106 8.81 -7.12 9.29
N LEU A 107 8.63 -6.64 8.06
CA LEU A 107 9.24 -7.19 6.85
C LEU A 107 10.00 -6.10 6.11
N GLU A 108 11.20 -6.43 5.63
CA GLU A 108 11.96 -5.62 4.67
C GLU A 108 11.85 -6.29 3.29
N TYR A 109 11.43 -5.53 2.29
CA TYR A 109 11.18 -6.05 0.95
C TYR A 109 11.68 -5.08 -0.11
N GLY A 110 11.94 -5.59 -1.31
CA GLY A 110 12.32 -4.74 -2.43
C GLY A 110 12.50 -5.52 -3.71
N GLY A 111 12.57 -4.79 -4.82
CA GLY A 111 12.78 -5.35 -6.14
C GLY A 111 11.97 -4.64 -7.20
N PHE A 112 11.75 -5.33 -8.30
CA PHE A 112 10.99 -4.85 -9.44
C PHE A 112 9.57 -5.43 -9.38
N PRO A 113 8.54 -4.69 -8.91
CA PRO A 113 7.20 -5.24 -8.80
C PRO A 113 6.66 -5.61 -10.19
N GLN A 114 6.17 -6.83 -10.33
CA GLN A 114 5.49 -7.30 -11.52
C GLN A 114 3.97 -7.21 -11.33
N GLU A 115 3.20 -7.20 -12.40
CA GLU A 115 1.75 -7.24 -12.31
C GLU A 115 1.30 -8.56 -11.69
N SER A 116 0.56 -8.47 -10.59
CA SER A 116 -0.01 -9.63 -9.92
C SER A 116 -1.32 -10.10 -10.56
N MET A 117 -2.01 -9.21 -11.31
CA MET A 117 -3.26 -9.51 -12.00
C MET A 117 -3.27 -8.91 -13.41
N PRO A 118 -3.07 -9.72 -14.46
CA PRO A 118 -3.04 -9.25 -15.86
C PRO A 118 -4.36 -8.63 -16.34
N THR A 119 -5.47 -8.91 -15.66
CA THR A 119 -6.81 -8.44 -16.03
C THR A 119 -7.19 -7.10 -15.39
N MET A 120 -6.47 -6.64 -14.40
CA MET A 120 -6.65 -5.31 -13.80
C MET A 120 -5.65 -4.35 -14.41
N GLN A 121 -6.11 -3.50 -15.31
CA GLN A 121 -5.29 -2.42 -15.85
C GLN A 121 -4.80 -1.52 -14.71
N GLY A 122 -3.50 -1.31 -14.64
CA GLY A 122 -2.91 -0.29 -13.78
C GLY A 122 -2.49 -0.73 -12.39
N SER A 123 -2.32 -2.03 -12.14
CA SER A 123 -1.79 -2.48 -10.84
C SER A 123 -0.41 -1.93 -10.50
N LYS A 124 0.33 -1.50 -11.52
CA LYS A 124 1.64 -0.89 -11.37
C LYS A 124 2.02 -0.04 -12.59
N GLU A 125 2.36 1.20 -12.36
CA GLU A 125 3.14 2.03 -13.29
C GLU A 125 4.30 2.67 -12.53
N LEU A 126 5.51 2.47 -13.01
CA LEU A 126 6.72 3.10 -12.50
C LEU A 126 7.45 3.73 -13.68
N SER A 127 7.22 5.01 -13.88
CA SER A 127 7.93 5.81 -14.88
C SER A 127 8.68 6.97 -14.20
N GLY A 128 9.56 7.63 -14.93
CA GLY A 128 10.27 8.81 -14.41
C GLY A 128 9.35 9.96 -14.00
N GLU A 129 8.11 10.00 -14.51
CA GLU A 129 7.15 11.08 -14.30
C GLU A 129 5.97 10.67 -13.42
N TYR A 130 5.59 9.40 -13.43
CA TYR A 130 4.38 8.89 -12.79
C TYR A 130 4.62 7.57 -12.08
N LEU A 131 3.87 7.36 -11.02
CA LEU A 131 3.90 6.17 -10.19
C LEU A 131 2.46 5.77 -9.86
N CYS A 132 2.16 4.49 -10.01
CA CYS A 132 0.98 3.85 -9.43
C CYS A 132 1.43 2.56 -8.74
N LEU A 133 1.15 2.44 -7.44
CA LEU A 133 1.38 1.22 -6.67
C LEU A 133 0.07 0.80 -6.00
N GLU A 134 -0.35 -0.42 -6.24
CA GLU A 134 -1.60 -0.96 -5.71
C GLU A 134 -1.35 -2.24 -4.92
N ASN A 135 -2.09 -2.42 -3.82
CA ASN A 135 -2.14 -3.65 -3.03
C ASN A 135 -0.74 -4.21 -2.69
N ALA A 136 -0.44 -5.42 -3.16
CA ALA A 136 0.84 -6.09 -2.88
C ALA A 136 2.05 -5.43 -3.55
N ALA A 137 1.85 -4.59 -4.57
CA ALA A 137 2.92 -3.78 -5.15
C ALA A 137 3.32 -2.62 -4.23
N LEU A 138 2.42 -2.16 -3.36
CA LEU A 138 2.74 -1.17 -2.34
C LEU A 138 3.42 -1.81 -1.13
N SER A 139 2.90 -2.94 -0.66
CA SER A 139 3.50 -3.71 0.46
C SER A 139 2.95 -5.13 0.49
N PRO A 140 3.67 -6.11 1.09
CA PRO A 140 3.13 -7.45 1.33
C PRO A 140 1.74 -7.39 1.96
N ARG A 141 0.85 -8.29 1.57
CA ARG A 141 -0.57 -8.29 1.94
C ARG A 141 -0.91 -9.47 2.84
N LEU A 142 -1.51 -9.24 4.00
CA LEU A 142 -2.02 -10.31 4.85
C LEU A 142 -3.06 -11.16 4.09
N MET A 143 -2.91 -12.47 4.12
CA MET A 143 -3.74 -13.42 3.37
C MET A 143 -4.70 -14.21 4.26
N ASN A 144 -4.34 -14.42 5.53
CA ASN A 144 -5.10 -15.23 6.48
C ASN A 144 -5.34 -14.55 7.84
N VAL A 145 -5.16 -13.24 7.92
CA VAL A 145 -5.40 -12.47 9.15
C VAL A 145 -6.49 -11.45 8.91
N MET A 146 -7.54 -11.48 9.72
CA MET A 146 -8.66 -10.54 9.66
C MET A 146 -8.23 -9.13 10.12
N PRO A 147 -8.87 -8.07 9.61
CA PRO A 147 -8.78 -6.77 10.23
C PRO A 147 -9.36 -6.80 11.66
N GLY A 148 -8.89 -5.90 12.52
CA GLY A 148 -9.51 -5.67 13.82
C GLY A 148 -10.90 -5.02 13.71
N GLU A 149 -11.55 -4.76 14.84
CA GLU A 149 -12.91 -4.18 14.90
C GLU A 149 -13.03 -2.83 14.18
N ASP A 150 -11.97 -2.02 14.21
CA ASP A 150 -11.90 -0.69 13.55
C ASP A 150 -11.48 -0.76 12.08
N GLY A 151 -11.43 -1.94 11.50
CA GLY A 151 -10.99 -2.18 10.14
C GLY A 151 -9.50 -2.46 10.06
N TYR A 152 -8.82 -1.85 9.09
CA TYR A 152 -7.41 -2.10 8.80
C TYR A 152 -6.62 -0.78 8.71
N PRO A 153 -6.51 -0.04 9.83
CA PRO A 153 -5.86 1.27 9.81
C PRO A 153 -4.39 1.11 9.38
N ALA A 154 -3.98 1.94 8.44
CA ALA A 154 -2.63 1.94 7.91
C ALA A 154 -2.08 3.36 7.80
N THR A 155 -0.83 3.54 8.22
CA THR A 155 -0.03 4.72 7.95
C THR A 155 0.95 4.38 6.84
N ILE A 156 0.95 5.17 5.78
CA ILE A 156 1.84 5.00 4.63
C ILE A 156 2.77 6.20 4.55
N GLU A 157 4.06 5.95 4.53
CA GLU A 157 5.09 6.94 4.25
C GLU A 157 5.77 6.59 2.92
N ILE A 158 5.87 7.56 2.04
CA ILE A 158 6.54 7.38 0.76
C ILE A 158 7.55 8.48 0.52
N THR A 159 8.78 8.09 0.16
CA THR A 159 9.85 9.01 -0.18
C THR A 159 10.02 9.07 -1.70
N LEU A 160 9.85 10.26 -2.27
CA LEU A 160 9.84 10.52 -3.70
C LEU A 160 10.64 11.77 -4.07
N PRO A 161 11.03 11.94 -5.35
CA PRO A 161 11.54 13.22 -5.85
C PRO A 161 10.63 14.38 -5.48
N ALA A 162 11.18 15.50 -5.05
CA ALA A 162 10.44 16.64 -4.52
C ALA A 162 9.45 17.27 -5.53
N ALA A 163 9.64 17.02 -6.82
CA ALA A 163 8.74 17.47 -7.89
C ALA A 163 7.45 16.63 -7.98
N MET A 164 7.41 15.44 -7.36
CA MET A 164 6.23 14.58 -7.40
C MET A 164 5.24 14.96 -6.30
N THR A 165 3.96 14.96 -6.66
CA THR A 165 2.83 15.10 -5.74
C THR A 165 2.22 13.72 -5.49
N VAL A 166 1.90 13.41 -4.24
CA VAL A 166 1.23 12.17 -3.83
C VAL A 166 -0.27 12.38 -3.80
N ILE A 167 -1.00 11.47 -4.43
CA ILE A 167 -2.47 11.43 -4.47
C ILE A 167 -2.91 10.10 -3.88
N PRO A 168 -3.25 10.05 -2.58
CA PRO A 168 -3.75 8.83 -1.95
C PRO A 168 -5.20 8.58 -2.34
N PHE A 169 -5.51 7.35 -2.70
CA PHE A 169 -6.86 6.96 -3.07
C PHE A 169 -7.63 6.45 -1.84
N CYS A 170 -8.81 7.03 -1.58
CA CYS A 170 -9.68 6.66 -0.45
C CYS A 170 -8.94 6.70 0.91
N ALA A 171 -8.19 7.77 1.15
CA ALA A 171 -7.37 7.96 2.34
C ALA A 171 -7.49 9.41 2.84
N SER A 172 -6.77 9.74 3.92
CA SER A 172 -6.55 11.13 4.32
C SER A 172 -5.78 11.90 3.24
N GLU A 173 -5.78 13.22 3.31
CA GLU A 173 -4.84 14.01 2.51
C GLU A 173 -3.41 13.59 2.83
N ALA A 174 -2.55 13.61 1.80
CA ALA A 174 -1.12 13.38 1.99
C ALA A 174 -0.44 14.68 2.43
N GLU A 175 0.39 14.59 3.46
CA GLU A 175 1.20 15.69 3.98
C GLU A 175 2.69 15.41 3.80
N VAL A 176 3.47 16.45 3.58
CA VAL A 176 4.94 16.36 3.59
C VAL A 176 5.42 16.36 5.03
N VAL A 177 6.03 15.24 5.46
CA VAL A 177 6.55 15.09 6.83
C VAL A 177 8.06 15.30 6.93
N ALA A 178 8.78 15.19 5.81
CA ALA A 178 10.20 15.49 5.74
C ALA A 178 10.63 15.97 4.35
N GLU A 179 11.61 16.86 4.30
CA GLU A 179 12.33 17.25 3.10
C GLU A 179 13.81 16.90 3.26
N HIS A 180 14.37 16.25 2.25
CA HIS A 180 15.75 15.74 2.31
C HIS A 180 16.69 16.57 1.45
N GLY A 181 17.95 16.65 1.85
CA GLY A 181 18.97 17.44 1.15
C GLY A 181 19.37 16.88 -0.22
N ASP A 182 18.92 15.68 -0.56
CA ASP A 182 19.15 15.02 -1.87
C ASP A 182 18.07 15.34 -2.92
N GLY A 183 17.12 16.21 -2.58
CA GLY A 183 16.02 16.62 -3.47
C GLY A 183 14.83 15.67 -3.43
N THR A 184 14.71 14.85 -2.40
CA THR A 184 13.52 14.03 -2.16
C THR A 184 12.67 14.59 -1.02
N LYS A 185 11.41 14.14 -0.94
CA LYS A 185 10.46 14.43 0.16
C LYS A 185 9.79 13.15 0.61
N THR A 186 9.53 13.06 1.91
CA THR A 186 8.67 12.00 2.46
C THR A 186 7.28 12.54 2.69
N TRP A 187 6.33 11.88 2.09
CA TRP A 187 4.90 12.12 2.24
C TRP A 187 4.31 11.08 3.20
N ARG A 188 3.31 11.48 3.98
CA ARG A 188 2.53 10.59 4.85
C ARG A 188 1.05 10.75 4.59
N TYR A 189 0.32 9.65 4.61
CA TYR A 189 -1.14 9.61 4.64
C TYR A 189 -1.65 8.41 5.44
N GLU A 190 -2.91 8.46 5.85
CA GLU A 190 -3.56 7.39 6.56
C GLU A 190 -4.73 6.83 5.75
N THR A 191 -4.95 5.52 5.86
CA THR A 191 -6.07 4.83 5.24
C THR A 191 -6.58 3.73 6.17
N ASN A 192 -7.87 3.42 6.09
CA ASN A 192 -8.47 2.29 6.80
C ASN A 192 -8.75 1.10 5.88
N ARG A 193 -8.23 1.12 4.65
CA ARG A 193 -8.41 0.04 3.69
C ARG A 193 -7.25 -0.94 3.74
N ALA A 194 -7.59 -2.23 3.68
CA ALA A 194 -6.61 -3.32 3.65
C ALA A 194 -5.68 -3.25 2.42
N GLY A 195 -6.24 -2.89 1.26
CA GLY A 195 -5.47 -2.58 0.06
C GLY A 195 -5.17 -1.08 -0.01
N GLY A 196 -3.94 -0.72 -0.36
CA GLY A 196 -3.57 0.65 -0.63
C GLY A 196 -3.50 0.89 -2.13
N ILE A 197 -3.94 2.06 -2.58
CA ILE A 197 -3.66 2.57 -3.92
C ILE A 197 -2.98 3.91 -3.76
N LEU A 198 -1.83 4.06 -4.39
CA LEU A 198 -1.02 5.24 -4.35
C LEU A 198 -0.73 5.70 -5.76
N TYR A 199 -1.11 6.93 -6.06
CA TYR A 199 -0.66 7.62 -7.25
C TYR A 199 0.34 8.71 -6.85
N ALA A 200 1.41 8.86 -7.61
CA ALA A 200 2.29 10.01 -7.47
C ALA A 200 2.84 10.40 -8.85
N GLY A 201 3.16 11.69 -9.00
CA GLY A 201 3.68 12.19 -10.25
C GLY A 201 3.85 13.70 -10.27
N ASP A 202 4.31 14.20 -11.39
CA ASP A 202 4.36 15.64 -11.66
C ASP A 202 2.96 16.13 -12.06
N TYR A 203 2.08 16.24 -11.03
CA TYR A 203 0.71 16.68 -11.18
C TYR A 203 0.53 18.16 -10.82
N VAL A 204 -0.42 18.80 -11.50
CA VAL A 204 -1.05 20.05 -11.08
C VAL A 204 -2.37 19.70 -10.41
N ARG A 205 -2.65 20.30 -9.26
CA ARG A 205 -3.94 20.20 -8.57
C ARG A 205 -4.73 21.48 -8.84
N GLU A 206 -5.98 21.33 -9.23
CA GLU A 206 -6.98 22.38 -9.29
C GLU A 206 -8.19 22.02 -8.44
N GLU A 207 -8.70 22.99 -7.71
CA GLU A 207 -9.90 22.83 -6.91
C GLU A 207 -11.10 23.38 -7.68
N ILE A 208 -12.10 22.55 -7.91
CA ILE A 208 -13.33 22.89 -8.63
C ILE A 208 -14.51 22.88 -7.65
N GLN A 209 -15.27 23.98 -7.62
CA GLN A 209 -16.51 24.06 -6.84
C GLN A 209 -17.70 23.75 -7.74
N ALA A 210 -18.42 22.65 -7.43
CA ALA A 210 -19.58 22.24 -8.21
C ALA A 210 -20.72 21.74 -7.29
N GLY A 211 -21.87 22.40 -7.34
CA GLY A 211 -23.06 21.96 -6.61
C GLY A 211 -22.91 21.87 -5.08
N GLY A 212 -22.03 22.68 -4.49
CA GLY A 212 -21.70 22.67 -3.07
C GLY A 212 -20.66 21.61 -2.67
N LEU A 213 -20.06 20.92 -3.64
CA LEU A 213 -18.95 19.99 -3.45
C LEU A 213 -17.67 20.65 -3.87
N THR A 214 -16.59 20.36 -3.14
CA THR A 214 -15.22 20.66 -3.54
C THR A 214 -14.63 19.43 -4.20
N ILE A 215 -14.17 19.56 -5.43
CA ILE A 215 -13.57 18.48 -6.22
C ILE A 215 -12.13 18.84 -6.49
N ASP A 216 -11.21 17.99 -6.06
CA ASP A 216 -9.81 18.08 -6.44
C ASP A 216 -9.61 17.41 -7.79
N PHE A 217 -9.14 18.18 -8.74
CA PHE A 217 -8.82 17.71 -10.07
C PHE A 217 -7.31 17.70 -10.28
N TYR A 218 -6.76 16.54 -10.63
CA TYR A 218 -5.34 16.35 -10.87
C TYR A 218 -5.07 16.00 -12.32
N TYR A 219 -4.11 16.70 -12.93
CA TYR A 219 -3.62 16.38 -14.27
C TYR A 219 -2.11 16.53 -14.37
N GLY A 220 -1.49 15.78 -15.27
CA GLY A 220 -0.04 15.87 -15.49
C GLY A 220 0.38 17.27 -15.95
N ARG A 221 1.42 17.83 -15.36
CA ARG A 221 1.91 19.20 -15.67
C ARG A 221 2.18 19.40 -17.15
N LYS A 222 2.57 18.37 -17.87
CA LYS A 222 2.77 18.43 -19.34
C LYS A 222 1.51 18.81 -20.11
N HIS A 223 0.32 18.69 -19.51
CA HIS A 223 -0.96 19.07 -20.10
C HIS A 223 -1.45 20.45 -19.65
N GLN A 224 -0.71 21.15 -18.78
CA GLN A 224 -1.16 22.41 -18.18
C GLN A 224 -1.56 23.46 -19.21
N ALA A 225 -0.74 23.68 -20.24
CA ALA A 225 -1.05 24.67 -21.29
C ALA A 225 -2.34 24.35 -22.06
N VAL A 226 -2.65 23.07 -22.25
CA VAL A 226 -3.90 22.61 -22.92
C VAL A 226 -5.09 22.85 -22.01
N MET A 227 -4.96 22.57 -20.71
CA MET A 227 -6.03 22.75 -19.73
C MET A 227 -6.34 24.26 -19.53
N GLU A 228 -5.31 25.11 -19.44
CA GLU A 228 -5.46 26.56 -19.36
C GLU A 228 -6.16 27.14 -20.62
N ALA A 229 -5.79 26.65 -21.81
CA ALA A 229 -6.44 27.06 -23.05
C ALA A 229 -7.92 26.60 -23.13
N ALA A 230 -8.25 25.44 -22.62
CA ALA A 230 -9.62 24.94 -22.57
C ALA A 230 -10.48 25.75 -21.58
N GLY A 231 -9.97 26.01 -20.36
CA GLY A 231 -10.65 26.87 -19.38
C GLY A 231 -10.84 28.30 -19.82
N ALA A 232 -9.90 28.86 -20.57
CA ALA A 232 -10.03 30.20 -21.15
C ALA A 232 -11.07 30.29 -22.30
N ALA A 233 -11.40 29.14 -22.92
CA ALA A 233 -12.42 29.12 -23.99
C ALA A 233 -13.86 28.97 -23.43
N GLU A 234 -14.01 28.59 -22.17
CA GLU A 234 -15.33 28.48 -21.50
C GLU A 234 -15.69 29.72 -20.66
N ALA A 235 -14.76 30.64 -20.44
CA ALA A 235 -14.94 31.88 -19.70
C ALA A 235 -15.29 33.07 -20.63
#